data_7890c2c78a243c0b285060591511ac29
#
_entry.id   7890c2c78a243c0b285060591511ac29
#
_cell.length_a   1.000
_cell.length_b   1.000
_cell.length_c   1.000
_cell.angle_alpha   90.00
_cell.angle_beta   90.00
_cell.angle_gamma   90.00
#
_symmetry.space_group_name_H-M   'P 1'
#
loop_
_entity.id
_entity.type
_entity.pdbx_description
1 polymer ?
#
loop_
_entity_poly.entity_id
_entity_poly.type
_entity_poly.pdbx_seq_one_letter_code
_entity_poly.pdbx_strand_id
1 'polypeptide(L)'
;MKKNQKNEQNKDIYVNQNLLNIISPSGISFDNNYADIGEGVGKIFCISRYPSELDYGWLSDIVNLPGAAATVEYRYSPEDIMIAQFNRRISELKSARETERKESEIQRYEHQIEDLKNLINRISVKREPVGFFNVLLHIQDANEELLAKRIRNINSRVRIHECDMQFLKFKQRQALESMSPWGIPNAMVYNVGERNMPMSTFVGGFPMAAAGLNDKDGYVIGEARNRMVVM
;
A
#
# COMPACT_ATOMS: atom_id res chain seq x y z
N MET A 1 -45.84 -37.48 -21.03
CA MET A 1 -44.89 -36.37 -20.76
C MET A 1 -44.19 -36.69 -19.45
N LYS A 2 -42.94 -37.20 -19.52
CA LYS A 2 -42.11 -37.47 -18.33
C LYS A 2 -41.17 -36.28 -18.12
N LYS A 3 -41.32 -35.57 -16.99
CA LYS A 3 -40.39 -34.54 -16.55
C LYS A 3 -39.10 -35.20 -16.06
N ASN A 4 -38.01 -34.93 -16.76
CA ASN A 4 -36.65 -35.22 -16.29
C ASN A 4 -36.33 -34.26 -15.15
N GLN A 5 -36.30 -34.75 -13.92
CA GLN A 5 -35.61 -34.09 -12.81
C GLN A 5 -34.10 -34.33 -12.99
N LYS A 6 -33.37 -33.30 -13.32
CA LYS A 6 -31.92 -33.27 -13.19
C LYS A 6 -31.57 -33.27 -11.69
N ASN A 7 -31.02 -34.38 -11.23
CA ASN A 7 -30.30 -34.43 -9.96
C ASN A 7 -29.03 -33.59 -10.10
N GLU A 8 -29.05 -32.39 -9.57
CA GLU A 8 -27.84 -31.68 -9.22
C GLU A 8 -27.22 -32.37 -8.01
N GLN A 9 -26.19 -33.17 -8.25
CA GLN A 9 -25.35 -33.72 -7.20
C GLN A 9 -24.63 -32.53 -6.55
N ASN A 10 -25.16 -32.11 -5.38
CA ASN A 10 -24.42 -31.29 -4.43
C ASN A 10 -23.16 -32.09 -4.06
N LYS A 11 -22.02 -31.71 -4.63
CA LYS A 11 -20.73 -32.16 -4.13
C LYS A 11 -20.58 -31.52 -2.76
N ASP A 12 -20.87 -32.25 -1.72
CA ASP A 12 -20.52 -31.88 -0.36
C ASP A 12 -19.00 -31.70 -0.31
N ILE A 13 -18.55 -30.43 -0.35
CA ILE A 13 -17.16 -30.09 -0.11
C ILE A 13 -16.91 -30.41 1.35
N TYR A 14 -16.21 -31.50 1.61
CA TYR A 14 -15.74 -31.84 2.95
C TYR A 14 -14.79 -30.76 3.44
N VAL A 15 -15.32 -29.81 4.16
CA VAL A 15 -14.53 -28.75 4.78
C VAL A 15 -14.12 -29.25 6.17
N ASN A 16 -12.82 -29.28 6.42
CA ASN A 16 -12.30 -29.61 7.73
C ASN A 16 -12.61 -28.48 8.72
N GLN A 17 -13.63 -28.67 9.55
CA GLN A 17 -14.08 -27.65 10.54
C GLN A 17 -12.97 -27.26 11.52
N ASN A 18 -12.09 -28.19 11.91
CA ASN A 18 -10.98 -27.89 12.80
C ASN A 18 -9.98 -26.93 12.12
N LEU A 19 -9.71 -27.15 10.83
CA LEU A 19 -8.86 -26.25 10.07
C LEU A 19 -9.50 -24.87 9.91
N LEU A 20 -10.80 -24.82 9.61
CA LEU A 20 -11.54 -23.56 9.53
C LEU A 20 -11.48 -22.79 10.84
N ASN A 21 -11.68 -23.44 11.96
CA ASN A 21 -11.64 -22.81 13.29
C ASN A 21 -10.24 -22.25 13.63
N ILE A 22 -9.17 -22.82 13.07
CA ILE A 22 -7.79 -22.35 13.27
C ILE A 22 -7.48 -21.13 12.38
N ILE A 23 -7.94 -21.14 11.12
CA ILE A 23 -7.59 -20.12 10.13
C ILE A 23 -8.62 -19.00 10.02
N SER A 24 -9.86 -19.24 10.48
CA SER A 24 -10.93 -18.24 10.42
C SER A 24 -10.86 -17.33 11.65
N PRO A 25 -10.84 -16.02 11.47
CA PRO A 25 -10.98 -15.09 12.60
C PRO A 25 -12.36 -15.26 13.23
N SER A 26 -12.48 -14.98 14.52
CA SER A 26 -13.73 -15.06 15.30
C SER A 26 -14.84 -14.14 14.76
N GLY A 27 -14.47 -13.18 13.90
CA GLY A 27 -15.39 -12.31 13.18
C GLY A 27 -14.66 -11.21 12.44
N ILE A 28 -15.37 -10.57 11.52
CA ILE A 28 -14.94 -9.33 10.88
C ILE A 28 -16.08 -8.35 11.07
N SER A 29 -15.82 -7.21 11.69
CA SER A 29 -16.78 -6.15 11.85
C SER A 29 -16.27 -4.82 11.30
N PHE A 30 -17.19 -4.00 10.85
CA PHE A 30 -16.88 -2.71 10.26
C PHE A 30 -17.73 -1.63 10.90
N ASP A 31 -17.08 -0.53 11.18
CA ASP A 31 -17.73 0.74 11.48
C ASP A 31 -17.09 1.83 10.62
N ASN A 32 -17.58 3.05 10.74
CA ASN A 32 -17.05 4.22 10.02
C ASN A 32 -15.55 4.45 10.27
N ASN A 33 -15.08 4.02 11.43
CA ASN A 33 -13.73 4.28 11.93
C ASN A 33 -12.91 3.02 12.19
N TYR A 34 -13.49 1.83 12.10
CA TYR A 34 -12.85 0.58 12.49
C TYR A 34 -13.06 -0.51 11.45
N ALA A 35 -12.07 -1.36 11.31
CA ALA A 35 -12.11 -2.63 10.59
C ALA A 35 -11.48 -3.67 11.49
N ASP A 36 -12.32 -4.33 12.27
CA ASP A 36 -11.89 -5.26 13.30
C ASP A 36 -11.84 -6.67 12.74
N ILE A 37 -10.74 -7.37 13.00
CA ILE A 37 -10.54 -8.77 12.61
C ILE A 37 -10.27 -9.58 13.88
N GLY A 38 -11.14 -10.54 14.16
CA GLY A 38 -11.05 -11.34 15.38
C GLY A 38 -11.46 -10.54 16.62
N GLU A 39 -10.71 -10.70 17.72
CA GLU A 39 -11.02 -10.08 19.01
C GLU A 39 -10.41 -8.68 19.18
N GLY A 40 -9.60 -8.24 18.21
CA GLY A 40 -8.91 -6.95 18.29
C GLY A 40 -9.69 -5.82 17.62
N VAL A 41 -9.29 -4.60 17.93
CA VAL A 41 -9.77 -3.36 17.30
C VAL A 41 -8.76 -2.93 16.24
N GLY A 42 -9.23 -2.65 15.02
CA GLY A 42 -8.36 -2.34 13.88
C GLY A 42 -8.74 -1.07 13.13
N LYS A 43 -7.75 -0.43 12.52
CA LYS A 43 -7.93 0.72 11.62
C LYS A 43 -7.03 0.61 10.41
N ILE A 44 -7.57 1.02 9.25
CA ILE A 44 -6.84 0.99 8.00
C ILE A 44 -6.46 2.41 7.58
N PHE A 45 -5.22 2.52 7.16
CA PHE A 45 -4.59 3.74 6.66
C PHE A 45 -4.02 3.49 5.28
N CYS A 46 -3.82 4.55 4.50
CA CYS A 46 -2.98 4.52 3.31
C CYS A 46 -1.77 5.45 3.50
N ILE A 47 -0.70 5.16 2.78
CA ILE A 47 0.40 6.12 2.64
C ILE A 47 -0.01 7.13 1.57
N SER A 48 -0.13 8.40 1.95
CA SER A 48 -0.67 9.45 1.08
C SER A 48 0.40 10.34 0.47
N ARG A 49 1.61 10.37 1.06
CA ARG A 49 2.76 11.10 0.56
C ARG A 49 4.01 10.24 0.66
N TYR A 50 4.84 10.34 -0.36
CA TYR A 50 6.15 9.72 -0.46
C TYR A 50 7.20 10.81 -0.64
N PRO A 51 8.47 10.62 -0.19
CA PRO A 51 9.55 11.55 -0.44
C PRO A 51 9.88 11.63 -1.93
N SER A 52 10.52 12.72 -2.33
CA SER A 52 10.97 12.92 -3.72
C SER A 52 12.16 12.04 -4.08
N GLU A 53 13.01 11.75 -3.11
CA GLU A 53 14.16 10.87 -3.25
C GLU A 53 13.96 9.65 -2.34
N LEU A 54 14.21 8.47 -2.87
CA LEU A 54 13.96 7.20 -2.21
C LEU A 54 15.22 6.35 -2.22
N ASP A 55 15.68 5.98 -1.04
CA ASP A 55 16.79 5.06 -0.84
C ASP A 55 16.41 3.61 -1.13
N TYR A 56 17.41 2.76 -1.35
CA TYR A 56 17.19 1.33 -1.48
C TYR A 56 16.58 0.74 -0.20
N GLY A 57 15.52 -0.06 -0.37
CA GLY A 57 14.87 -0.74 0.75
C GLY A 57 13.90 0.12 1.55
N TRP A 58 13.65 1.38 1.17
CA TRP A 58 12.78 2.31 1.89
C TRP A 58 11.41 1.73 2.25
N LEU A 59 10.84 0.93 1.35
CA LEU A 59 9.50 0.37 1.53
C LEU A 59 9.51 -0.77 2.57
N SER A 60 10.62 -1.51 2.68
CA SER A 60 10.76 -2.60 3.66
C SER A 60 10.52 -2.12 5.10
N ASP A 61 11.02 -0.95 5.45
CA ASP A 61 10.89 -0.39 6.79
C ASP A 61 9.47 0.10 7.09
N ILE A 62 8.70 0.43 6.04
CA ILE A 62 7.31 0.87 6.18
C ILE A 62 6.35 -0.32 6.25
N VAL A 63 6.57 -1.37 5.46
CA VAL A 63 5.62 -2.49 5.37
C VAL A 63 5.85 -3.58 6.42
N ASN A 64 7.05 -3.66 7.00
CA ASN A 64 7.40 -4.67 8.01
C ASN A 64 7.28 -4.13 9.45
N LEU A 65 6.29 -3.32 9.72
CA LEU A 65 6.06 -2.74 11.05
C LEU A 65 5.35 -3.74 11.98
N PRO A 66 5.88 -3.98 13.18
CA PRO A 66 5.23 -4.87 14.15
C PRO A 66 3.81 -4.39 14.51
N GLY A 67 2.84 -5.30 14.39
CA GLY A 67 1.43 -5.02 14.68
C GLY A 67 0.69 -4.27 13.58
N ALA A 68 1.26 -4.25 12.38
CA ALA A 68 0.57 -3.81 11.16
C ALA A 68 0.66 -4.91 10.10
N ALA A 69 -0.43 -5.10 9.37
CA ALA A 69 -0.43 -5.83 8.11
C ALA A 69 -0.39 -4.82 6.97
N ALA A 70 0.49 -5.04 5.99
CA ALA A 70 0.64 -4.15 4.85
C ALA A 70 0.24 -4.84 3.55
N THR A 71 -0.43 -4.10 2.68
CA THR A 71 -0.65 -4.49 1.29
C THR A 71 -0.02 -3.44 0.39
N VAL A 72 0.86 -3.89 -0.49
CA VAL A 72 1.53 -3.05 -1.48
C VAL A 72 1.01 -3.44 -2.84
N GLU A 73 0.49 -2.46 -3.55
CA GLU A 73 -0.02 -2.63 -4.90
C GLU A 73 0.77 -1.80 -5.90
N TYR A 74 1.07 -2.43 -7.02
CA TYR A 74 1.58 -1.75 -8.19
C TYR A 74 0.75 -2.19 -9.40
N ARG A 75 0.04 -1.23 -10.02
CA ARG A 75 -0.77 -1.47 -11.20
C ARG A 75 -0.13 -0.83 -12.42
N TYR A 76 0.23 -1.64 -13.38
CA TYR A 76 0.73 -1.16 -14.66
C TYR A 76 -0.35 -0.36 -15.39
N SER A 77 0.06 0.69 -16.07
CA SER A 77 -0.78 1.44 -17.00
C SER A 77 -0.11 1.56 -18.37
N PRO A 78 -0.86 1.47 -19.47
CA PRO A 78 -0.32 1.71 -20.80
C PRO A 78 0.38 3.06 -20.93
N GLU A 79 1.48 3.10 -21.70
CA GLU A 79 2.35 4.28 -21.83
C GLU A 79 1.60 5.51 -22.35
N ASP A 80 0.75 5.32 -23.35
CA ASP A 80 -0.06 6.37 -23.97
C ASP A 80 -1.04 7.02 -22.98
N ILE A 81 -1.67 6.20 -22.14
CA ILE A 81 -2.58 6.68 -21.09
C ILE A 81 -1.81 7.50 -20.05
N MET A 82 -0.66 7.00 -19.60
CA MET A 82 0.16 7.71 -18.60
C MET A 82 0.69 9.03 -19.15
N ILE A 83 1.19 9.05 -20.39
CA ILE A 83 1.69 10.26 -21.04
C ILE A 83 0.56 11.29 -21.21
N ALA A 84 -0.64 10.84 -21.60
CA ALA A 84 -1.80 11.72 -21.73
C ALA A 84 -2.20 12.35 -20.40
N GLN A 85 -2.22 11.56 -19.31
CA GLN A 85 -2.50 12.06 -17.96
C GLN A 85 -1.44 13.07 -17.48
N PHE A 86 -0.16 12.79 -17.70
CA PHE A 86 0.91 13.72 -17.32
C PHE A 86 0.86 15.02 -18.12
N ASN A 87 0.61 14.96 -19.43
CA ASN A 87 0.46 16.14 -20.26
C ASN A 87 -0.72 17.00 -19.81
N ARG A 88 -1.86 16.38 -19.48
CA ARG A 88 -3.00 17.08 -18.91
C ARG A 88 -2.63 17.78 -17.59
N ARG A 89 -1.96 17.06 -16.69
CA ARG A 89 -1.53 17.63 -15.39
C ARG A 89 -0.53 18.77 -15.57
N ILE A 90 0.40 18.67 -16.51
CA ILE A 90 1.33 19.75 -16.85
C ILE A 90 0.56 21.00 -17.33
N SER A 91 -0.49 20.82 -18.16
CA SER A 91 -1.31 21.95 -18.62
C SER A 91 -2.06 22.63 -17.46
N GLU A 92 -2.63 21.84 -16.55
CA GLU A 92 -3.29 22.36 -15.33
C GLU A 92 -2.31 23.15 -14.44
N LEU A 93 -1.11 22.60 -14.21
CA LEU A 93 -0.07 23.26 -13.41
C LEU A 93 0.45 24.55 -14.06
N LYS A 94 0.59 24.58 -15.40
CA LYS A 94 0.97 25.81 -16.11
C LYS A 94 -0.07 26.90 -15.95
N SER A 95 -1.36 26.56 -16.09
CA SER A 95 -2.45 27.52 -15.89
C SER A 95 -2.51 28.02 -14.43
N ALA A 96 -2.31 27.13 -13.46
CA ALA A 96 -2.24 27.51 -12.06
C ALA A 96 -1.05 28.44 -11.77
N ARG A 97 0.13 28.16 -12.34
CA ARG A 97 1.32 29.02 -12.21
C ARG A 97 1.09 30.43 -12.76
N GLU A 98 0.40 30.56 -13.90
CA GLU A 98 0.14 31.86 -14.52
C GLU A 98 -0.77 32.76 -13.68
N THR A 99 -1.63 32.16 -12.86
CA THR A 99 -2.58 32.88 -11.98
C THR A 99 -2.04 33.10 -10.57
N GLU A 100 -0.99 32.41 -10.17
CA GLU A 100 -0.40 32.50 -8.84
C GLU A 100 0.48 33.74 -8.70
N ARG A 101 0.47 34.34 -7.50
CA ARG A 101 1.26 35.54 -7.17
C ARG A 101 2.37 35.30 -6.15
N LYS A 102 2.31 34.17 -5.45
CA LYS A 102 3.31 33.82 -4.44
C LYS A 102 4.48 33.08 -5.09
N GLU A 103 5.67 33.66 -4.98
CA GLU A 103 6.89 33.10 -5.57
C GLU A 103 7.17 31.66 -5.13
N SER A 104 6.94 31.34 -3.87
CA SER A 104 7.12 29.97 -3.35
C SER A 104 6.19 28.93 -4.00
N GLU A 105 4.96 29.32 -4.33
CA GLU A 105 4.00 28.46 -5.01
C GLU A 105 4.34 28.31 -6.50
N ILE A 106 4.80 29.39 -7.14
CA ILE A 106 5.28 29.38 -8.51
C ILE A 106 6.44 28.39 -8.66
N GLN A 107 7.46 28.49 -7.80
CA GLN A 107 8.58 27.55 -7.79
C GLN A 107 8.12 26.10 -7.55
N ARG A 108 7.16 25.89 -6.67
CA ARG A 108 6.59 24.56 -6.44
C ARG A 108 5.92 23.98 -7.70
N TYR A 109 5.16 24.79 -8.43
CA TYR A 109 4.56 24.36 -9.69
C TYR A 109 5.62 24.07 -10.77
N GLU A 110 6.67 24.85 -10.85
CA GLU A 110 7.77 24.62 -11.78
C GLU A 110 8.49 23.30 -11.52
N HIS A 111 8.81 23.00 -10.27
CA HIS A 111 9.38 21.70 -9.89
C HIS A 111 8.46 20.54 -10.25
N GLN A 112 7.14 20.65 -9.95
CA GLN A 112 6.19 19.61 -10.31
C GLN A 112 6.08 19.39 -11.82
N ILE A 113 6.14 20.46 -12.62
CA ILE A 113 6.14 20.37 -14.09
C ILE A 113 7.41 19.68 -14.59
N GLU A 114 8.55 19.98 -14.01
CA GLU A 114 9.83 19.36 -14.36
C GLU A 114 9.84 17.87 -14.02
N ASP A 115 9.36 17.49 -12.84
CA ASP A 115 9.22 16.09 -12.42
C ASP A 115 8.34 15.30 -13.39
N LEU A 116 7.20 15.86 -13.79
CA LEU A 116 6.32 15.20 -14.77
C LEU A 116 6.96 15.07 -16.15
N LYS A 117 7.72 16.06 -16.60
CA LYS A 117 8.49 15.96 -17.85
C LYS A 117 9.57 14.88 -17.78
N ASN A 118 10.24 14.77 -16.64
CA ASN A 118 11.23 13.73 -16.39
C ASN A 118 10.59 12.33 -16.43
N LEU A 119 9.38 12.16 -15.84
CA LEU A 119 8.63 10.91 -15.93
C LEU A 119 8.24 10.58 -17.37
N ILE A 120 7.76 11.54 -18.16
CA ILE A 120 7.46 11.35 -19.58
C ILE A 120 8.72 10.92 -20.35
N ASN A 121 9.86 11.55 -20.10
CA ASN A 121 11.13 11.18 -20.72
C ASN A 121 11.56 9.75 -20.35
N ARG A 122 11.37 9.33 -19.10
CA ARG A 122 11.64 7.95 -18.65
C ARG A 122 10.77 6.94 -19.41
N ILE A 123 9.48 7.23 -19.59
CA ILE A 123 8.58 6.37 -20.35
C ILE A 123 8.99 6.33 -21.84
N SER A 124 9.09 7.50 -22.49
CA SER A 124 9.22 7.59 -23.96
C SER A 124 10.61 7.19 -24.45
N VAL A 125 11.68 7.57 -23.73
CA VAL A 125 13.07 7.37 -24.14
C VAL A 125 13.66 6.12 -23.51
N LYS A 126 13.51 5.96 -22.21
CA LYS A 126 14.11 4.84 -21.46
C LYS A 126 13.24 3.59 -21.47
N ARG A 127 12.02 3.68 -21.99
CA ARG A 127 11.03 2.57 -22.00
C ARG A 127 10.76 2.01 -20.60
N GLU A 128 10.87 2.86 -19.59
CA GLU A 128 10.63 2.46 -18.22
C GLU A 128 9.14 2.44 -17.91
N PRO A 129 8.56 1.33 -17.44
CA PRO A 129 7.16 1.29 -17.04
C PRO A 129 6.92 2.22 -15.85
N VAL A 130 5.89 3.04 -15.95
CA VAL A 130 5.34 3.83 -14.83
C VAL A 130 3.93 3.34 -14.57
N GLY A 131 3.60 3.12 -13.33
CA GLY A 131 2.29 2.63 -12.94
C GLY A 131 1.75 3.36 -11.72
N PHE A 132 0.63 2.87 -11.24
CA PHE A 132 -0.03 3.35 -10.04
C PHE A 132 0.42 2.52 -8.84
N PHE A 133 0.92 3.19 -7.84
CA PHE A 133 1.45 2.61 -6.61
C PHE A 133 0.58 3.01 -5.42
N ASN A 134 0.28 2.05 -4.55
CA ASN A 134 -0.48 2.27 -3.33
C ASN A 134 0.01 1.37 -2.19
N VAL A 135 0.01 1.89 -0.98
CA VAL A 135 0.32 1.13 0.25
C VAL A 135 -0.81 1.30 1.24
N LEU A 136 -1.41 0.21 1.64
CA LEU A 136 -2.42 0.14 2.69
C LEU A 136 -1.83 -0.53 3.92
N LEU A 137 -2.14 0.02 5.09
CA LEU A 137 -1.69 -0.49 6.39
C LEU A 137 -2.92 -0.75 7.27
N HIS A 138 -3.16 -1.99 7.64
CA HIS A 138 -4.11 -2.37 8.70
C HIS A 138 -3.36 -2.49 10.01
N ILE A 139 -3.70 -1.64 10.98
CA ILE A 139 -3.09 -1.60 12.30
C ILE A 139 -4.12 -2.10 13.30
N GLN A 140 -3.77 -3.12 14.08
CA GLN A 140 -4.65 -3.75 15.04
C GLN A 140 -3.99 -3.89 16.42
N ASP A 141 -4.81 -3.80 17.46
CA ASP A 141 -4.41 -4.08 18.83
C ASP A 141 -5.59 -4.63 19.64
N ALA A 142 -5.34 -5.06 20.89
CA ALA A 142 -6.34 -5.66 21.75
C ALA A 142 -7.48 -4.70 22.18
N ASN A 143 -7.19 -3.41 22.27
CA ASN A 143 -8.16 -2.37 22.63
C ASN A 143 -7.81 -1.01 22.02
N GLU A 144 -8.73 -0.06 22.10
CA GLU A 144 -8.58 1.27 21.50
C GLU A 144 -7.39 2.07 22.04
N GLU A 145 -7.08 1.97 23.33
CA GLU A 145 -5.97 2.70 23.94
C GLU A 145 -4.62 2.21 23.40
N LEU A 146 -4.43 0.89 23.37
CA LEU A 146 -3.24 0.26 22.80
C LEU A 146 -3.14 0.52 21.30
N LEU A 147 -4.27 0.43 20.58
CA LEU A 147 -4.33 0.77 19.16
C LEU A 147 -3.89 2.22 18.91
N ALA A 148 -4.38 3.19 19.69
CA ALA A 148 -3.99 4.58 19.55
C ALA A 148 -2.48 4.79 19.81
N LYS A 149 -1.91 4.08 20.79
CA LYS A 149 -0.46 4.10 21.06
C LYS A 149 0.33 3.49 19.89
N ARG A 150 -0.13 2.36 19.36
CA ARG A 150 0.49 1.68 18.21
C ARG A 150 0.46 2.57 16.96
N ILE A 151 -0.67 3.20 16.66
CA ILE A 151 -0.82 4.13 15.54
C ILE A 151 0.17 5.28 15.66
N ARG A 152 0.33 5.88 16.85
CA ARG A 152 1.33 6.95 17.04
C ARG A 152 2.76 6.47 16.76
N ASN A 153 3.12 5.28 17.25
CA ASN A 153 4.44 4.72 17.03
C ASN A 153 4.71 4.43 15.54
N ILE A 154 3.73 3.83 14.86
CA ILE A 154 3.83 3.54 13.42
C ILE A 154 3.91 4.85 12.62
N ASN A 155 3.05 5.83 12.93
CA ASN A 155 3.09 7.13 12.25
C ASN A 155 4.45 7.84 12.43
N SER A 156 5.06 7.74 13.62
CA SER A 156 6.39 8.30 13.85
C SER A 156 7.46 7.62 12.99
N ARG A 157 7.39 6.28 12.82
CA ARG A 157 8.32 5.54 11.95
C ARG A 157 8.11 5.86 10.48
N VAL A 158 6.87 5.93 10.02
CA VAL A 158 6.53 6.33 8.64
C VAL A 158 7.07 7.72 8.32
N ARG A 159 7.00 8.66 9.28
CA ARG A 159 7.52 10.02 9.14
C ARG A 159 9.05 10.11 9.09
N ILE A 160 9.78 9.17 9.71
CA ILE A 160 11.26 9.10 9.57
C ILE A 160 11.65 8.92 8.10
N HIS A 161 10.83 8.21 7.31
CA HIS A 161 11.01 8.03 5.87
C HIS A 161 10.31 9.13 5.04
N GLU A 162 10.01 10.28 5.64
CA GLU A 162 9.33 11.41 4.98
C GLU A 162 7.99 11.07 4.33
N CYS A 163 7.38 9.96 4.74
CA CYS A 163 6.05 9.54 4.30
C CYS A 163 4.97 10.06 5.25
N ASP A 164 3.76 10.28 4.71
CA ASP A 164 2.58 10.58 5.51
C ASP A 164 1.56 9.45 5.42
N MET A 165 1.00 9.11 6.57
CA MET A 165 -0.06 8.12 6.71
C MET A 165 -1.41 8.81 6.88
N GLN A 166 -2.37 8.46 6.04
CA GLN A 166 -3.73 9.03 6.08
C GLN A 166 -4.76 7.99 6.48
N PHE A 167 -5.60 8.34 7.44
CA PHE A 167 -6.70 7.51 7.90
C PHE A 167 -7.84 7.44 6.87
N LEU A 168 -8.29 6.23 6.54
CA LEU A 168 -9.37 5.98 5.58
C LEU A 168 -10.74 5.99 6.28
N LYS A 169 -11.12 7.16 6.82
CA LYS A 169 -12.41 7.35 7.48
C LYS A 169 -13.57 7.07 6.53
N PHE A 170 -14.61 6.36 6.99
CA PHE A 170 -15.78 5.92 6.22
C PHE A 170 -15.48 4.96 5.05
N LYS A 171 -14.23 4.46 4.94
CA LYS A 171 -13.79 3.57 3.85
C LYS A 171 -13.15 2.30 4.38
N GLN A 172 -13.35 1.98 5.65
CA GLN A 172 -12.67 0.87 6.33
C GLN A 172 -13.00 -0.48 5.69
N ARG A 173 -14.28 -0.72 5.37
CA ARG A 173 -14.70 -1.92 4.68
C ARG A 173 -14.06 -2.05 3.30
N GLN A 174 -14.16 -1.02 2.47
CA GLN A 174 -13.60 -1.02 1.12
C GLN A 174 -12.07 -1.19 1.16
N ALA A 175 -11.42 -0.60 2.15
CA ALA A 175 -9.98 -0.74 2.34
C ALA A 175 -9.60 -2.18 2.72
N LEU A 176 -10.36 -2.84 3.60
CA LEU A 176 -10.10 -4.23 3.94
C LEU A 176 -10.36 -5.17 2.76
N GLU A 177 -11.42 -4.92 1.98
CA GLU A 177 -11.70 -5.66 0.75
C GLU A 177 -10.53 -5.52 -0.25
N SER A 178 -9.93 -4.33 -0.37
CA SER A 178 -8.75 -4.08 -1.22
C SER A 178 -7.48 -4.76 -0.67
N MET A 179 -7.34 -4.88 0.64
CA MET A 179 -6.23 -5.58 1.28
C MET A 179 -6.37 -7.11 1.26
N SER A 180 -7.55 -7.61 0.93
CA SER A 180 -7.83 -9.05 0.90
C SER A 180 -6.99 -9.76 -0.18
N PRO A 181 -6.79 -11.09 -0.08
CA PRO A 181 -6.07 -11.85 -1.10
C PRO A 181 -6.68 -11.77 -2.51
N TRP A 182 -7.95 -11.38 -2.61
CA TRP A 182 -8.63 -11.17 -3.90
C TRP A 182 -8.28 -9.84 -4.54
N GLY A 183 -7.67 -8.89 -3.80
CA GLY A 183 -7.20 -7.62 -4.32
C GLY A 183 -8.29 -6.84 -5.07
N ILE A 184 -9.47 -6.67 -4.46
CA ILE A 184 -10.61 -5.99 -5.10
C ILE A 184 -10.33 -4.49 -5.15
N PRO A 185 -10.01 -3.91 -6.32
CA PRO A 185 -9.70 -2.50 -6.41
C PRO A 185 -10.92 -1.65 -6.13
N ASN A 186 -10.77 -0.65 -5.26
CA ASN A 186 -11.83 0.30 -4.95
C ASN A 186 -11.36 1.74 -5.17
N ALA A 187 -11.98 2.45 -6.12
CA ALA A 187 -11.61 3.82 -6.47
C ALA A 187 -11.66 4.78 -5.27
N MET A 188 -12.59 4.58 -4.32
CA MET A 188 -12.69 5.42 -3.14
C MET A 188 -11.46 5.32 -2.22
N VAL A 189 -10.77 4.19 -2.25
CA VAL A 189 -9.54 3.93 -1.48
C VAL A 189 -8.34 4.45 -2.26
N TYR A 190 -8.23 4.08 -3.53
CA TYR A 190 -7.08 4.44 -4.38
C TYR A 190 -6.94 5.95 -4.59
N ASN A 191 -8.04 6.67 -4.78
CA ASN A 191 -8.00 8.13 -4.96
C ASN A 191 -7.36 8.90 -3.78
N VAL A 192 -7.19 8.25 -2.62
CA VAL A 192 -6.55 8.87 -1.45
C VAL A 192 -5.03 8.67 -1.46
N GLY A 193 -4.58 7.43 -1.63
CA GLY A 193 -3.17 7.03 -1.44
C GLY A 193 -2.39 6.77 -2.73
N GLU A 194 -3.08 6.54 -3.85
CA GLU A 194 -2.42 6.15 -5.09
C GLU A 194 -1.53 7.25 -5.67
N ARG A 195 -0.32 6.86 -6.08
CA ARG A 195 0.66 7.75 -6.70
C ARG A 195 1.28 7.09 -7.93
N ASN A 196 1.68 7.91 -8.88
CA ASN A 196 2.45 7.44 -10.03
C ASN A 196 3.88 7.15 -9.60
N MET A 197 4.38 5.97 -9.92
CA MET A 197 5.73 5.54 -9.54
C MET A 197 6.39 4.76 -10.68
N PRO A 198 7.66 5.07 -11.03
CA PRO A 198 8.44 4.24 -11.94
C PRO A 198 8.68 2.85 -11.34
N MET A 199 8.69 1.82 -12.21
CA MET A 199 8.91 0.43 -11.79
C MET A 199 10.24 0.25 -11.07
N SER A 200 11.32 0.93 -11.52
CA SER A 200 12.63 0.85 -10.86
C SER A 200 12.59 1.35 -9.42
N THR A 201 11.83 2.41 -9.15
CA THR A 201 11.64 2.98 -7.81
C THR A 201 10.85 2.01 -6.92
N PHE A 202 9.80 1.38 -7.46
CA PHE A 202 9.05 0.34 -6.76
C PHE A 202 9.93 -0.87 -6.42
N VAL A 203 10.66 -1.41 -7.40
CA VAL A 203 11.56 -2.55 -7.21
C VAL A 203 12.70 -2.19 -6.25
N GLY A 204 13.23 -0.97 -6.35
CA GLY A 204 14.24 -0.45 -5.42
C GLY A 204 13.77 -0.35 -3.98
N GLY A 205 12.45 -0.20 -3.76
CA GLY A 205 11.85 -0.19 -2.43
C GLY A 205 11.94 -1.51 -1.69
N PHE A 206 12.12 -2.62 -2.41
CA PHE A 206 12.27 -3.98 -1.90
C PHE A 206 11.30 -4.29 -0.74
N PRO A 207 9.98 -4.38 -1.01
CA PRO A 207 8.96 -4.54 0.03
C PRO A 207 9.01 -5.91 0.72
N MET A 208 9.76 -6.86 0.17
CA MET A 208 9.85 -8.21 0.69
C MET A 208 10.83 -8.24 1.86
N ALA A 209 10.33 -8.56 3.06
CA ALA A 209 11.19 -8.86 4.19
C ALA A 209 12.02 -10.09 3.87
N ALA A 210 13.33 -9.94 3.77
CA ALA A 210 14.21 -11.09 3.92
C ALA A 210 14.13 -11.51 5.39
N ALA A 211 13.39 -12.57 5.69
CA ALA A 211 13.46 -13.23 6.97
C ALA A 211 14.86 -13.87 7.06
N GLY A 212 15.85 -13.13 7.59
CA GLY A 212 17.12 -13.71 7.97
C GLY A 212 16.91 -14.63 9.16
N LEU A 213 17.64 -15.73 9.21
CA LEU A 213 17.80 -16.52 10.43
C LEU A 213 18.42 -15.59 11.50
N ASN A 214 17.70 -15.36 12.57
CA ASN A 214 18.14 -14.48 13.66
C ASN A 214 17.68 -15.08 14.98
N ASP A 215 18.51 -15.89 15.58
CA ASP A 215 18.28 -16.43 16.91
C ASP A 215 18.80 -15.46 17.97
N LYS A 216 18.01 -15.27 19.05
CA LYS A 216 18.33 -14.31 20.11
C LYS A 216 19.67 -14.59 20.82
N ASP A 217 20.07 -15.85 20.89
CA ASP A 217 21.25 -16.33 21.61
C ASP A 217 22.25 -17.03 20.69
N GLY A 218 22.20 -16.75 19.38
CA GLY A 218 23.01 -17.40 18.37
C GLY A 218 24.34 -16.71 18.09
N TYR A 219 25.23 -17.40 17.37
CA TYR A 219 26.51 -16.86 16.90
C TYR A 219 26.35 -16.21 15.52
N VAL A 220 27.02 -15.10 15.30
CA VAL A 220 27.09 -14.46 13.98
C VAL A 220 27.90 -15.35 13.05
N ILE A 221 27.29 -15.93 12.03
CA ILE A 221 27.94 -16.81 11.04
C ILE A 221 28.20 -16.11 9.71
N GLY A 222 27.66 -14.91 9.47
CA GLY A 222 27.90 -14.15 8.24
C GLY A 222 26.93 -12.99 8.05
N GLU A 223 27.11 -12.29 6.95
CA GLU A 223 26.19 -11.25 6.47
C GLU A 223 25.41 -11.76 5.25
N ALA A 224 24.08 -11.82 5.35
CA ALA A 224 23.24 -11.93 4.18
C ALA A 224 22.96 -10.53 3.66
N ARG A 225 23.17 -10.31 2.42
CA ARG A 225 23.14 -9.09 1.57
C ARG A 225 22.66 -7.75 2.18
N ASN A 226 22.13 -7.70 3.39
CA ASN A 226 21.77 -6.49 4.16
C ASN A 226 21.50 -6.76 5.65
N ARG A 227 21.80 -7.93 6.21
CA ARG A 227 21.62 -8.24 7.64
C ARG A 227 22.63 -9.28 8.13
N MET A 228 23.07 -9.13 9.37
CA MET A 228 23.81 -10.19 10.04
C MET A 228 22.93 -11.44 10.18
N VAL A 229 23.46 -12.58 9.80
CA VAL A 229 22.84 -13.89 10.02
C VAL A 229 23.34 -14.41 11.35
N VAL A 230 22.45 -14.55 12.32
CA VAL A 230 22.73 -15.09 13.65
C VAL A 230 21.98 -16.42 13.76
N MET A 231 22.73 -17.49 14.05
CA MET A 231 22.18 -18.82 14.37
C MET A 231 22.51 -19.20 15.80
#